data_66336b88a152f9f67c69313e885d2cae
#
_entry.id   66336b88a152f9f67c69313e885d2cae
#
_cell.length_a   1.000
_cell.length_b   1.000
_cell.length_c   1.000
_cell.angle_alpha   90.00
_cell.angle_beta   90.00
_cell.angle_gamma   90.00
#
_symmetry.space_group_name_H-M   'P 1'
#
loop_
_entity.id
_entity.type
_entity.pdbx_description
1 polymer ?
#
loop_
_entity_poly.entity_id
_entity_poly.type
_entity_poly.pdbx_seq_one_letter_code
_entity_poly.pdbx_strand_id
1 'polypeptide(L)'
;MINTILVEDDLYIQKHFSERLKSNKDFRLVGVYRDAFEAEKSCSGSIQLILMDVRTQHRHSGLAAAERIKKVFPHIKIVAVTSLVDPEVLSKAKNGAADSLWYKDHGTEELLDVIKRTLDGEKVFPSSSPSVEMEKAMSKDFSPRQLDILRLYICGLTYQEIADKIGISKNGV
;
A
#
# COMPACT_ATOMS: atom_id res chain seq x y z
N MET A 1 -16.62 19.00 2.11
CA MET A 1 -15.63 18.49 1.11
C MET A 1 -14.38 18.08 1.86
N ILE A 2 -13.91 16.86 1.66
CA ILE A 2 -12.79 16.24 2.36
C ILE A 2 -11.51 16.52 1.55
N ASN A 3 -10.60 17.29 2.12
CA ASN A 3 -9.31 17.58 1.49
C ASN A 3 -8.48 16.28 1.44
N THR A 4 -8.22 15.82 0.22
CA THR A 4 -7.65 14.50 -0.07
C THR A 4 -6.34 14.63 -0.82
N ILE A 5 -5.34 13.88 -0.39
CA ILE A 5 -4.10 13.63 -1.13
C ILE A 5 -4.16 12.22 -1.73
N LEU A 6 -3.70 12.10 -2.97
CA LEU A 6 -3.48 10.82 -3.65
C LEU A 6 -1.98 10.61 -3.87
N VAL A 7 -1.49 9.44 -3.47
CA VAL A 7 -0.11 9.00 -3.70
C VAL A 7 -0.13 7.72 -4.51
N GLU A 8 0.36 7.77 -5.74
CA GLU A 8 0.32 6.67 -6.70
C GLU A 8 1.35 6.92 -7.81
N ASP A 9 2.26 5.99 -8.04
CA ASP A 9 3.32 6.16 -9.03
C ASP A 9 2.96 5.62 -10.42
N ASP A 10 2.00 4.70 -10.52
CA ASP A 10 1.43 4.30 -11.80
C ASP A 10 0.50 5.38 -12.36
N LEU A 11 0.81 5.91 -13.54
CA LEU A 11 0.08 7.03 -14.14
C LEU A 11 -1.36 6.68 -14.54
N TYR A 12 -1.64 5.43 -14.91
CA TYR A 12 -2.99 5.00 -15.28
C TYR A 12 -3.87 4.88 -14.04
N ILE A 13 -3.36 4.26 -13.00
CA ILE A 13 -4.06 4.09 -11.73
C ILE A 13 -4.26 5.47 -11.07
N GLN A 14 -3.23 6.32 -11.08
CA GLN A 14 -3.29 7.69 -10.58
C GLN A 14 -4.39 8.50 -11.27
N LYS A 15 -4.45 8.44 -12.62
CA LYS A 15 -5.49 9.10 -13.40
C LYS A 15 -6.87 8.58 -13.03
N HIS A 16 -7.04 7.25 -13.00
CA HIS A 16 -8.30 6.61 -12.65
C HIS A 16 -8.82 7.04 -11.27
N PHE A 17 -7.97 6.99 -10.24
CA PHE A 17 -8.35 7.41 -8.89
C PHE A 17 -8.61 8.92 -8.81
N SER A 18 -7.80 9.73 -9.52
CA SER A 18 -8.01 11.18 -9.57
C SER A 18 -9.36 11.55 -10.17
N GLU A 19 -9.75 10.90 -11.26
CA GLU A 19 -11.04 11.13 -11.91
C GLU A 19 -12.21 10.69 -11.01
N ARG A 20 -12.06 9.54 -10.36
CA ARG A 20 -13.08 9.00 -9.45
C ARG A 20 -13.27 9.88 -8.20
N LEU A 21 -12.19 10.43 -7.63
CA LEU A 21 -12.27 11.38 -6.52
C LEU A 21 -12.88 12.72 -6.96
N LYS A 22 -12.47 13.25 -8.11
CA LYS A 22 -12.99 14.54 -8.64
C LYS A 22 -14.46 14.49 -9.04
N SER A 23 -14.95 13.34 -9.49
CA SER A 23 -16.37 13.16 -9.86
C SER A 23 -17.29 13.08 -8.64
N ASN A 24 -16.75 12.82 -7.45
CA ASN A 24 -17.51 12.74 -6.22
C ASN A 24 -17.42 14.08 -5.46
N LYS A 25 -18.57 14.72 -5.21
CA LYS A 25 -18.68 16.05 -4.58
C LYS A 25 -18.20 16.09 -3.11
N ASP A 26 -18.05 14.93 -2.47
CA ASP A 26 -17.59 14.84 -1.09
C ASP A 26 -16.08 15.08 -0.97
N PHE A 27 -15.32 14.85 -2.03
CA PHE A 27 -13.86 14.98 -2.01
C PHE A 27 -13.36 16.22 -2.75
N ARG A 28 -12.29 16.78 -2.21
CA ARG A 28 -11.48 17.81 -2.85
C ARG A 28 -10.05 17.31 -2.98
N LEU A 29 -9.65 16.90 -4.17
CA LEU A 29 -8.28 16.46 -4.44
C LEU A 29 -7.35 17.69 -4.41
N VAL A 30 -6.53 17.82 -3.36
CA VAL A 30 -5.66 18.97 -3.12
C VAL A 30 -4.20 18.69 -3.45
N GLY A 31 -3.82 17.43 -3.61
CA GLY A 31 -2.47 17.01 -4.01
C GLY A 31 -2.48 15.64 -4.67
N VAL A 32 -1.61 15.47 -5.67
CA VAL A 32 -1.35 14.19 -6.34
C VAL A 32 0.15 14.02 -6.44
N TYR A 33 0.67 12.96 -5.87
CA TYR A 33 2.10 12.70 -5.77
C TYR A 33 2.42 11.30 -6.29
N ARG A 34 3.61 11.15 -6.85
CA ARG A 34 4.12 9.83 -7.27
C ARG A 34 5.05 9.22 -6.23
N ASP A 35 5.42 9.99 -5.23
CA ASP A 35 6.37 9.63 -4.20
C ASP A 35 5.81 9.93 -2.81
N ALA A 36 5.91 8.94 -1.91
CA ALA A 36 5.38 9.06 -0.56
C ALA A 36 6.10 10.12 0.29
N PHE A 37 7.39 10.36 0.04
CA PHE A 37 8.18 11.36 0.77
C PHE A 37 7.79 12.79 0.36
N GLU A 38 7.48 13.01 -0.92
CA GLU A 38 6.95 14.30 -1.38
C GLU A 38 5.57 14.58 -0.78
N ALA A 39 4.71 13.57 -0.75
CA ALA A 39 3.39 13.67 -0.13
C ALA A 39 3.49 13.98 1.37
N GLU A 40 4.40 13.33 2.08
CA GLU A 40 4.65 13.56 3.51
C GLU A 40 5.05 15.02 3.76
N LYS A 41 5.97 15.59 2.97
CA LYS A 41 6.38 17.00 3.08
C LYS A 41 5.25 17.98 2.81
N SER A 42 4.28 17.58 2.01
CA SER A 42 3.15 18.42 1.61
C SER A 42 1.95 18.32 2.55
N CYS A 43 2.02 17.45 3.58
CA CYS A 43 0.97 17.30 4.57
C CYS A 43 0.84 18.55 5.44
N SER A 44 -0.40 18.90 5.76
CA SER A 44 -0.74 20.00 6.66
C SER A 44 -1.98 19.63 7.48
N GLY A 45 -2.29 20.40 8.51
CA GLY A 45 -3.48 20.18 9.35
C GLY A 45 -4.82 20.30 8.61
N SER A 46 -4.84 20.81 7.38
CA SER A 46 -6.05 20.90 6.55
C SER A 46 -6.38 19.61 5.79
N ILE A 47 -5.46 18.65 5.72
CA ILE A 47 -5.67 17.36 5.05
C ILE A 47 -6.49 16.45 5.95
N GLN A 48 -7.44 15.74 5.37
CA GLN A 48 -8.34 14.84 6.10
C GLN A 48 -8.20 13.40 5.65
N LEU A 49 -7.82 13.16 4.39
CA LEU A 49 -7.68 11.83 3.80
C LEU A 49 -6.41 11.74 2.95
N ILE A 50 -5.73 10.61 3.04
CA ILE A 50 -4.67 10.22 2.10
C ILE A 50 -4.99 8.83 1.56
N LEU A 51 -5.04 8.71 0.23
CA LEU A 51 -4.92 7.42 -0.45
C LEU A 51 -3.43 7.20 -0.71
N MET A 52 -2.85 6.21 -0.05
CA MET A 52 -1.42 5.99 -0.01
C MET A 52 -1.05 4.66 -0.66
N ASP A 53 -0.43 4.69 -1.85
CA ASP A 53 0.19 3.48 -2.36
C ASP A 53 1.29 3.00 -1.40
N VAL A 54 1.37 1.71 -1.21
CA VAL A 54 2.39 1.07 -0.37
C VAL A 54 3.77 1.13 -1.01
N ARG A 55 3.83 1.03 -2.34
CA ARG A 55 5.05 1.19 -3.14
C ARG A 55 4.97 2.44 -3.97
N THR A 56 5.92 3.35 -3.79
CA THR A 56 5.96 4.61 -4.52
C THR A 56 7.29 4.77 -5.25
N GLN A 57 7.43 5.83 -6.05
CA GLN A 57 8.68 6.13 -6.75
C GLN A 57 9.89 6.09 -5.82
N HIS A 58 11.05 5.87 -6.39
CA HIS A 58 12.34 5.75 -5.68
C HIS A 58 12.37 4.63 -4.62
N ARG A 59 11.43 3.66 -4.70
CA ARG A 59 11.25 2.58 -3.72
C ARG A 59 10.92 3.10 -2.30
N HIS A 60 10.38 4.30 -2.18
CA HIS A 60 9.92 4.80 -0.90
C HIS A 60 8.68 4.03 -0.44
N SER A 61 8.68 3.67 0.84
CA SER A 61 7.56 2.94 1.44
C SER A 61 6.44 3.90 1.85
N GLY A 62 5.26 3.74 1.24
CA GLY A 62 4.08 4.50 1.64
C GLY A 62 3.66 4.23 3.08
N LEU A 63 3.80 2.99 3.58
CA LEU A 63 3.49 2.69 4.99
C LEU A 63 4.44 3.39 5.97
N ALA A 64 5.74 3.47 5.63
CA ALA A 64 6.69 4.21 6.48
C ALA A 64 6.40 5.71 6.50
N ALA A 65 6.01 6.29 5.36
CA ALA A 65 5.55 7.68 5.30
C ALA A 65 4.25 7.88 6.10
N ALA A 66 3.30 6.96 5.95
CA ALA A 66 2.04 6.97 6.68
C ALA A 66 2.24 6.97 8.20
N GLU A 67 3.15 6.13 8.72
CA GLU A 67 3.51 6.12 10.14
C GLU A 67 4.03 7.49 10.63
N ARG A 68 4.89 8.14 9.84
CA ARG A 68 5.43 9.47 10.19
C ARG A 68 4.35 10.54 10.13
N ILE A 69 3.50 10.51 9.08
CA ILE A 69 2.36 11.42 8.95
C ILE A 69 1.41 11.27 10.15
N LYS A 70 1.07 10.03 10.55
CA LYS A 70 0.19 9.78 11.70
C LYS A 70 0.76 10.30 13.02
N LYS A 71 2.09 10.30 13.20
CA LYS A 71 2.74 10.87 14.39
C LYS A 71 2.58 12.38 14.48
N VAL A 72 2.60 13.09 13.33
CA VAL A 72 2.49 14.55 13.28
C VAL A 72 1.05 15.00 13.14
N PHE A 73 0.26 14.30 12.36
CA PHE A 73 -1.13 14.60 12.02
C PHE A 73 -2.05 13.39 12.30
N PRO A 74 -2.32 13.05 13.56
CA PRO A 74 -3.08 11.84 13.92
C PRO A 74 -4.54 11.85 13.42
N HIS A 75 -5.09 13.02 13.11
CA HIS A 75 -6.44 13.18 12.57
C HIS A 75 -6.57 12.78 11.10
N ILE A 76 -5.47 12.80 10.33
CA ILE A 76 -5.51 12.43 8.92
C ILE A 76 -5.83 10.93 8.81
N LYS A 77 -6.87 10.60 8.09
CA LYS A 77 -7.21 9.22 7.75
C LYS A 77 -6.35 8.75 6.58
N ILE A 78 -5.78 7.56 6.71
CA ILE A 78 -4.91 6.98 5.68
C ILE A 78 -5.47 5.63 5.25
N VAL A 79 -5.85 5.53 3.97
CA VAL A 79 -6.18 4.27 3.32
C VAL A 79 -4.97 3.83 2.52
N ALA A 80 -4.32 2.76 2.96
CA ALA A 80 -3.26 2.13 2.17
C ALA A 80 -3.88 1.40 0.97
N VAL A 81 -3.31 1.63 -0.21
CA VAL A 81 -3.80 1.04 -1.47
C VAL A 81 -2.63 0.29 -2.10
N THR A 82 -2.82 -0.96 -2.50
CA THR A 82 -1.69 -1.74 -3.04
C THR A 82 -2.14 -2.91 -3.92
N SER A 83 -1.34 -3.23 -4.94
CA SER A 83 -1.41 -4.52 -5.64
C SER A 83 -0.53 -5.59 -4.97
N LEU A 84 0.28 -5.19 -3.98
CA LEU A 84 1.22 -6.10 -3.34
C LEU A 84 0.51 -7.00 -2.34
N VAL A 85 0.38 -8.27 -2.69
CA VAL A 85 -0.20 -9.30 -1.83
C VAL A 85 0.87 -9.85 -0.90
N ASP A 86 1.10 -9.16 0.22
CA ASP A 86 2.13 -9.48 1.18
C ASP A 86 1.57 -9.44 2.61
N PRO A 87 1.64 -10.57 3.37
CA PRO A 87 1.19 -10.61 4.76
C PRO A 87 1.88 -9.58 5.66
N GLU A 88 3.15 -9.23 5.38
CA GLU A 88 3.86 -8.20 6.16
C GLU A 88 3.29 -6.81 5.94
N VAL A 89 2.89 -6.49 4.70
CA VAL A 89 2.22 -5.23 4.37
C VAL A 89 0.91 -5.11 5.15
N LEU A 90 0.10 -6.16 5.14
CA LEU A 90 -1.15 -6.21 5.89
C LEU A 90 -0.91 -6.08 7.40
N SER A 91 0.09 -6.79 7.93
CA SER A 91 0.46 -6.71 9.35
C SER A 91 0.91 -5.30 9.74
N LYS A 92 1.81 -4.67 8.98
CA LYS A 92 2.27 -3.30 9.25
C LYS A 92 1.13 -2.29 9.19
N ALA A 93 0.24 -2.39 8.20
CA ALA A 93 -0.92 -1.52 8.09
C ALA A 93 -1.82 -1.65 9.32
N LYS A 94 -2.16 -2.89 9.73
CA LYS A 94 -2.98 -3.17 10.94
C LYS A 94 -2.33 -2.66 12.24
N ASN A 95 -1.00 -2.67 12.34
CA ASN A 95 -0.25 -2.22 13.50
C ASN A 95 -0.15 -0.67 13.61
N GLY A 96 -0.91 0.07 12.83
CA GLY A 96 -1.08 1.51 12.99
C GLY A 96 -0.43 2.37 11.92
N ALA A 97 0.20 1.77 10.89
CA ALA A 97 0.73 2.53 9.76
C ALA A 97 -0.39 3.16 8.91
N ALA A 98 -1.58 2.52 8.85
CA ALA A 98 -2.75 3.05 8.16
C ALA A 98 -4.03 2.83 8.97
N ASP A 99 -5.10 3.54 8.61
CA ASP A 99 -6.43 3.33 9.20
C ASP A 99 -7.16 2.18 8.50
N SER A 100 -6.90 1.96 7.20
CA SER A 100 -7.48 0.87 6.40
C SER A 100 -6.51 0.45 5.30
N LEU A 101 -6.73 -0.74 4.72
CA LEU A 101 -5.98 -1.24 3.57
C LEU A 101 -6.93 -1.81 2.53
N TRP A 102 -6.72 -1.46 1.26
CA TRP A 102 -7.45 -1.95 0.11
C TRP A 102 -6.50 -2.50 -0.96
N TYR A 103 -6.83 -3.68 -1.50
CA TYR A 103 -6.06 -4.30 -2.59
C TYR A 103 -6.64 -3.89 -3.96
N LYS A 104 -5.78 -3.36 -4.85
CA LYS A 104 -6.17 -2.85 -6.18
C LYS A 104 -6.80 -3.93 -7.07
N ASP A 105 -6.25 -5.14 -7.05
CA ASP A 105 -6.63 -6.23 -7.96
C ASP A 105 -7.51 -7.29 -7.30
N HIS A 106 -7.62 -7.26 -5.99
CA HIS A 106 -8.30 -8.30 -5.18
C HIS A 106 -9.28 -7.70 -4.17
N GLY A 107 -9.62 -6.44 -4.31
CA GLY A 107 -10.60 -5.79 -3.43
C GLY A 107 -12.00 -6.38 -3.65
N THR A 108 -12.58 -6.99 -2.62
CA THR A 108 -13.97 -7.48 -2.64
C THR A 108 -14.97 -6.35 -2.44
N GLU A 109 -14.52 -5.23 -1.88
CA GLU A 109 -15.32 -4.03 -1.63
C GLU A 109 -14.88 -2.91 -2.56
N GLU A 110 -15.81 -2.02 -2.88
CA GLU A 110 -15.50 -0.80 -3.63
C GLU A 110 -14.63 0.16 -2.80
N LEU A 111 -13.58 0.72 -3.41
CA LEU A 111 -12.66 1.63 -2.74
C LEU A 111 -13.38 2.81 -2.05
N LEU A 112 -14.41 3.38 -2.68
CA LEU A 112 -15.16 4.50 -2.10
C LEU A 112 -15.90 4.11 -0.82
N ASP A 113 -16.36 2.88 -0.69
CA ASP A 113 -17.02 2.41 0.52
C ASP A 113 -16.00 2.21 1.65
N VAL A 114 -14.83 1.66 1.33
CA VAL A 114 -13.72 1.58 2.30
C VAL A 114 -13.32 2.98 2.78
N ILE A 115 -13.21 3.95 1.87
CA ILE A 115 -12.88 5.34 2.23
C ILE A 115 -13.93 5.92 3.18
N LYS A 116 -15.22 5.79 2.87
CA LYS A 116 -16.32 6.33 3.71
C LYS A 116 -16.29 5.74 5.11
N ARG A 117 -16.23 4.41 5.21
CA ARG A 117 -16.11 3.71 6.50
C ARG A 117 -14.87 4.15 7.29
N THR A 118 -13.74 4.36 6.60
CA THR A 118 -12.52 4.86 7.24
C THR A 118 -12.70 6.27 7.80
N LEU A 119 -13.37 7.14 7.06
CA LEU A 119 -13.69 8.51 7.51
C LEU A 119 -14.62 8.52 8.71
N ASP A 120 -15.56 7.56 8.78
CA ASP A 120 -16.46 7.35 9.91
C ASP A 120 -15.75 6.71 11.14
N GLY A 121 -14.44 6.41 11.01
CA GLY A 121 -13.60 5.92 12.10
C GLY A 121 -13.46 4.39 12.14
N GLU A 122 -14.06 3.68 11.21
CA GLU A 122 -13.89 2.24 11.08
C GLU A 122 -12.49 1.89 10.54
N LYS A 123 -11.93 0.77 11.00
CA LYS A 123 -10.70 0.19 10.47
C LYS A 123 -11.04 -0.96 9.54
N VAL A 124 -10.89 -0.73 8.24
CA VAL A 124 -11.26 -1.71 7.22
C VAL A 124 -9.99 -2.42 6.72
N PHE A 125 -9.81 -3.66 7.16
CA PHE A 125 -8.70 -4.49 6.73
C PHE A 125 -9.21 -5.85 6.24
N PRO A 126 -8.63 -6.39 5.15
CA PRO A 126 -8.88 -7.76 4.76
C PRO A 126 -8.56 -8.74 5.90
N SER A 127 -9.31 -9.83 5.99
CA SER A 127 -9.07 -10.88 7.00
C SER A 127 -7.70 -11.54 6.83
N SER A 128 -7.29 -11.71 5.58
CA SER A 128 -5.98 -12.24 5.18
C SER A 128 -5.50 -11.58 3.89
N SER A 129 -4.21 -11.66 3.59
CA SER A 129 -3.73 -11.33 2.24
C SER A 129 -4.35 -12.28 1.23
N PRO A 130 -4.79 -11.79 0.04
CA PRO A 130 -5.24 -12.66 -1.02
C PRO A 130 -4.16 -13.68 -1.38
N SER A 131 -4.55 -14.88 -1.79
CA SER A 131 -3.61 -15.82 -2.38
C SER A 131 -3.47 -15.53 -3.87
N VAL A 132 -2.21 -15.49 -4.35
CA VAL A 132 -1.91 -15.28 -5.77
C VAL A 132 -1.69 -16.63 -6.42
N GLU A 133 -2.39 -16.86 -7.52
CA GLU A 133 -2.16 -18.05 -8.35
C GLU A 133 -0.87 -17.84 -9.16
N MET A 134 0.10 -18.74 -8.98
CA MET A 134 1.36 -18.74 -9.72
C MET A 134 1.42 -20.01 -10.56
N GLU A 135 0.97 -19.92 -11.80
CA GLU A 135 0.83 -21.04 -12.74
C GLU A 135 0.08 -22.25 -12.16
N LYS A 136 0.80 -23.13 -11.45
CA LYS A 136 0.24 -24.36 -10.84
C LYS A 136 0.25 -24.36 -9.31
N ALA A 137 0.66 -23.26 -8.68
CA ALA A 137 0.79 -23.19 -7.23
C ALA A 137 0.17 -21.89 -6.68
N MET A 138 -0.43 -21.98 -5.50
CA MET A 138 -0.93 -20.82 -4.77
C MET A 138 0.16 -20.30 -3.84
N SER A 139 0.21 -18.98 -3.60
CA SER A 139 1.20 -18.37 -2.67
C SER A 139 1.19 -18.99 -1.26
N LYS A 140 0.03 -19.49 -0.82
CA LYS A 140 -0.12 -20.23 0.45
C LYS A 140 0.61 -21.58 0.50
N ASP A 141 1.00 -22.11 -0.65
CA ASP A 141 1.69 -23.41 -0.76
C ASP A 141 3.21 -23.25 -0.53
N PHE A 142 3.68 -22.02 -0.41
CA PHE A 142 5.08 -21.69 -0.13
C PHE A 142 5.30 -21.39 1.34
N SER A 143 6.38 -21.91 1.88
CA SER A 143 6.85 -21.50 3.20
C SER A 143 7.25 -20.02 3.20
N PRO A 144 7.29 -19.33 4.37
CA PRO A 144 7.75 -17.95 4.45
C PRO A 144 9.11 -17.72 3.80
N ARG A 145 10.04 -18.66 3.98
CA ARG A 145 11.37 -18.59 3.39
C ARG A 145 11.36 -18.68 1.86
N GLN A 146 10.52 -19.54 1.29
CA GLN A 146 10.35 -19.62 -0.16
C GLN A 146 9.75 -18.36 -0.75
N LEU A 147 8.81 -17.73 -0.04
CA LEU A 147 8.26 -16.44 -0.43
C LEU A 147 9.33 -15.34 -0.41
N ASP A 148 10.23 -15.34 0.58
CA ASP A 148 11.32 -14.37 0.65
C ASP A 148 12.30 -14.55 -0.51
N ILE A 149 12.65 -15.78 -0.86
CA ILE A 149 13.45 -16.11 -2.04
C ILE A 149 12.79 -15.57 -3.32
N LEU A 150 11.51 -15.89 -3.52
CA LEU A 150 10.76 -15.44 -4.69
C LEU A 150 10.68 -13.91 -4.79
N ARG A 151 10.45 -13.22 -3.68
CA ARG A 151 10.45 -11.75 -3.61
C ARG A 151 11.78 -11.16 -4.09
N LEU A 152 12.89 -11.70 -3.57
CA LEU A 152 14.22 -11.23 -3.93
C LEU A 152 14.55 -11.51 -5.39
N TYR A 153 14.14 -12.67 -5.89
CA TYR A 153 14.30 -13.04 -7.29
C TYR A 153 13.51 -12.12 -8.24
N ILE A 154 12.25 -11.84 -7.93
CA ILE A 154 11.41 -10.90 -8.69
C ILE A 154 12.00 -9.49 -8.65
N CYS A 155 12.68 -9.12 -7.56
CA CYS A 155 13.42 -7.85 -7.48
C CYS A 155 14.71 -7.82 -8.33
N GLY A 156 15.01 -8.88 -9.07
CA GLY A 156 16.15 -8.95 -10.00
C GLY A 156 17.47 -9.37 -9.36
N LEU A 157 17.45 -9.90 -8.13
CA LEU A 157 18.64 -10.42 -7.50
C LEU A 157 19.02 -11.78 -8.11
N THR A 158 20.31 -12.02 -8.26
CA THR A 158 20.86 -13.32 -8.65
C THR A 158 20.75 -14.33 -7.50
N TYR A 159 20.79 -15.61 -7.80
CA TYR A 159 20.78 -16.66 -6.77
C TYR A 159 21.90 -16.52 -5.74
N GLN A 160 23.07 -16.00 -6.15
CA GLN A 160 24.18 -15.75 -5.24
C GLN A 160 23.85 -14.62 -4.25
N GLU A 161 23.35 -13.49 -4.75
CA GLU A 161 22.94 -12.36 -3.92
C GLU A 161 21.79 -12.70 -2.96
N ILE A 162 20.86 -13.56 -3.41
CA ILE A 162 19.78 -14.07 -2.57
C ILE A 162 20.37 -14.96 -1.45
N ALA A 163 21.25 -15.90 -1.83
CA ALA A 163 21.90 -16.79 -0.87
C ALA A 163 22.65 -16.02 0.21
N ASP A 164 23.45 -15.04 -0.18
CA ASP A 164 24.22 -14.18 0.73
C ASP A 164 23.28 -13.37 1.67
N LYS A 165 22.18 -12.86 1.13
CA LYS A 165 21.24 -12.01 1.87
C LYS A 165 20.43 -12.76 2.92
N ILE A 166 20.05 -14.01 2.64
CA ILE A 166 19.25 -14.82 3.56
C ILE A 166 20.07 -15.88 4.33
N GLY A 167 21.40 -15.88 4.17
CA GLY A 167 22.33 -16.71 4.93
C GLY A 167 22.24 -18.20 4.59
N ILE A 168 22.13 -18.55 3.30
CA ILE A 168 22.10 -19.95 2.82
C ILE A 168 23.11 -20.17 1.71
N SER A 169 23.32 -21.43 1.33
CA SER A 169 24.11 -21.74 0.13
C SER A 169 23.35 -21.39 -1.14
N LYS A 170 24.08 -21.10 -2.23
CA LYS A 170 23.48 -20.85 -3.55
C LYS A 170 22.55 -21.98 -4.02
N ASN A 171 22.89 -23.23 -3.67
CA ASN A 171 22.07 -24.40 -4.02
C ASN A 171 20.82 -24.54 -3.11
N GLY A 172 20.69 -23.72 -2.09
CA GLY A 172 19.53 -23.68 -1.20
C GLY A 172 18.51 -22.59 -1.59
N VAL A 173 18.82 -21.79 -2.64
CA VAL A 173 17.88 -20.86 -3.27
C VAL A 173 17.13 -21.60 -4.37
#